data_5b38da2273c6c0071930040d0f65de54
#
_entry.id   5b38da2273c6c0071930040d0f65de54
#
_cell.length_a   1.000
_cell.length_b   1.000
_cell.length_c   1.000
_cell.angle_alpha   90.00
_cell.angle_beta   90.00
_cell.angle_gamma   90.00
#
_symmetry.space_group_name_H-M   'P 1'
#
loop_
_entity.id
_entity.type
_entity.pdbx_description
1 polymer ?
#
loop_
_entity_poly.entity_id
_entity_poly.type
_entity_poly.pdbx_seq_one_letter_code
_entity_poly.pdbx_strand_id
1 'polypeptide(L)'
;IPEGKKIVMGEIGFKFVEKADSLYQKENIRRAGSKVNASLEDSQMFVYDYMYGTDMADALIQTVNTGFSGSIAWMLDDAMHSNEAPDKLKIWGFWNIFGEECFGAEEENVRPWYYAWSLLTRYMPAGTAVYRTDTTGEPFVKAAVSGKDGKYMIALVNVSDSPKTVKLKSNVLSSLSGCKKFIYSDGTLKQKGDCLLLPNDENLILHLEKGETVTMPAESLIVYTNYDY
;
A
#
# COMPACT_ATOMS: atom_id res chain seq x y z
N ILE A 1 -8.64 -26.23 -5.17
CA ILE A 1 -9.71 -25.24 -5.46
C ILE A 1 -10.37 -25.72 -6.74
N PRO A 2 -11.70 -25.76 -6.81
CA PRO A 2 -12.39 -26.10 -8.05
C PRO A 2 -11.98 -25.18 -9.19
N GLU A 3 -11.78 -25.71 -10.38
CA GLU A 3 -11.38 -24.96 -11.56
C GLU A 3 -12.33 -23.79 -11.83
N GLY A 4 -11.78 -22.62 -12.13
CA GLY A 4 -12.54 -21.39 -12.40
C GLY A 4 -13.08 -20.63 -11.18
N LYS A 5 -12.82 -21.09 -9.95
CA LYS A 5 -13.19 -20.35 -8.74
C LYS A 5 -12.14 -19.30 -8.41
N LYS A 6 -12.62 -18.11 -8.06
CA LYS A 6 -11.78 -17.01 -7.58
C LYS A 6 -11.60 -17.12 -6.06
N ILE A 7 -10.39 -16.78 -5.59
CA ILE A 7 -10.11 -16.66 -4.17
C ILE A 7 -9.85 -15.18 -3.89
N VAL A 8 -10.47 -14.66 -2.85
CA VAL A 8 -10.28 -13.29 -2.40
C VAL A 8 -9.78 -13.33 -0.95
N MET A 9 -8.77 -12.56 -0.63
CA MET A 9 -8.40 -12.26 0.75
C MET A 9 -9.44 -11.30 1.32
N GLY A 10 -10.33 -11.82 2.19
CA GLY A 10 -11.49 -11.09 2.68
C GLY A 10 -11.16 -9.93 3.62
N GLU A 11 -10.03 -10.03 4.32
CA GLU A 11 -9.52 -8.97 5.19
C GLU A 11 -8.00 -9.01 5.18
N ILE A 12 -7.38 -7.84 5.05
CA ILE A 12 -5.95 -7.65 5.19
C ILE A 12 -5.65 -6.37 5.96
N GLY A 13 -4.84 -6.49 7.00
CA GLY A 13 -4.39 -5.41 7.87
C GLY A 13 -3.37 -5.94 8.87
N PHE A 14 -2.61 -5.06 9.49
CA PHE A 14 -1.60 -5.43 10.47
C PHE A 14 -1.97 -4.96 11.87
N LYS A 15 -1.69 -5.80 12.85
CA LYS A 15 -1.79 -5.47 14.27
C LYS A 15 -0.53 -5.99 14.97
N PHE A 16 0.26 -5.11 15.54
CA PHE A 16 1.49 -5.47 16.25
C PHE A 16 1.17 -6.04 17.64
N VAL A 17 0.71 -7.29 17.69
CA VAL A 17 0.35 -7.99 18.92
C VAL A 17 1.23 -9.21 19.20
N GLU A 18 2.03 -9.62 18.21
CA GLU A 18 2.92 -10.77 18.34
C GLU A 18 4.10 -10.45 19.26
N LYS A 19 4.63 -11.49 19.91
CA LYS A 19 5.77 -11.34 20.81
C LYS A 19 7.03 -10.83 20.08
N ALA A 20 7.19 -11.20 18.83
CA ALA A 20 8.27 -10.71 17.97
C ALA A 20 8.17 -9.19 17.70
N ASP A 21 6.96 -8.65 17.71
CA ASP A 21 6.67 -7.24 17.46
C ASP A 21 6.57 -6.40 18.74
N SER A 22 7.16 -6.86 19.84
CA SER A 22 7.00 -6.27 21.17
C SER A 22 7.37 -4.80 21.27
N LEU A 23 8.32 -4.32 20.48
CA LEU A 23 8.70 -2.90 20.43
C LEU A 23 7.62 -2.07 19.77
N TYR A 24 7.11 -2.50 18.63
CA TYR A 24 6.01 -1.86 17.91
C TYR A 24 4.72 -1.90 18.75
N GLN A 25 4.43 -3.00 19.42
CA GLN A 25 3.28 -3.11 20.31
C GLN A 25 3.34 -2.09 21.46
N LYS A 26 4.49 -1.94 22.12
CA LYS A 26 4.67 -0.97 23.19
C LYS A 26 4.48 0.46 22.68
N GLU A 27 5.05 0.78 21.54
CA GLU A 27 4.91 2.09 20.91
C GLU A 27 3.47 2.34 20.47
N ASN A 28 2.80 1.33 19.92
CA ASN A 28 1.40 1.39 19.56
C ASN A 28 0.50 1.74 20.75
N ILE A 29 0.67 1.03 21.87
CA ILE A 29 -0.06 1.28 23.12
C ILE A 29 0.25 2.68 23.66
N ARG A 30 1.51 3.12 23.65
CA ARG A 30 1.90 4.45 24.07
C ARG A 30 1.22 5.54 23.25
N ARG A 31 1.18 5.40 21.93
CA ARG A 31 0.51 6.34 21.01
C ARG A 31 -1.00 6.36 21.24
N ALA A 32 -1.64 5.20 21.34
CA ALA A 32 -3.07 5.09 21.63
C ALA A 32 -3.42 5.74 22.98
N GLY A 33 -2.57 5.57 24.00
CA GLY A 33 -2.76 6.22 25.31
C GLY A 33 -2.66 7.74 25.30
N SER A 34 -2.04 8.32 24.27
CA SER A 34 -1.96 9.76 24.10
C SER A 34 -3.15 10.37 23.33
N LYS A 35 -3.98 9.54 22.69
CA LYS A 35 -5.17 10.00 21.97
C LYS A 35 -6.42 9.84 22.83
N VAL A 36 -7.19 10.93 22.87
CA VAL A 36 -8.51 10.92 23.53
C VAL A 36 -9.41 9.89 22.83
N ASN A 37 -10.13 9.11 23.62
CA ASN A 37 -11.09 8.10 23.15
C ASN A 37 -10.50 6.93 22.35
N ALA A 38 -9.20 6.81 22.15
CA ALA A 38 -8.62 5.66 21.45
C ALA A 38 -8.64 4.40 22.33
N SER A 39 -8.97 3.26 21.74
CA SER A 39 -8.80 1.95 22.37
C SER A 39 -7.32 1.57 22.44
N LEU A 40 -6.83 1.24 23.63
CA LEU A 40 -5.43 0.83 23.84
C LEU A 40 -5.10 -0.52 23.22
N GLU A 41 -6.07 -1.44 23.25
CA GLU A 41 -5.85 -2.84 22.83
C GLU A 41 -6.12 -3.07 21.36
N ASP A 42 -7.04 -2.29 20.78
CA ASP A 42 -7.56 -2.54 19.45
C ASP A 42 -7.19 -1.49 18.40
N SER A 43 -6.44 -0.44 18.76
CA SER A 43 -6.01 0.56 17.79
C SER A 43 -4.67 0.19 17.16
N GLN A 44 -4.54 0.45 15.86
CA GLN A 44 -3.30 0.35 15.08
C GLN A 44 -2.78 1.77 14.78
N MET A 45 -1.99 2.32 15.69
CA MET A 45 -1.54 3.72 15.60
C MET A 45 -0.52 3.98 14.49
N PHE A 46 0.08 2.93 13.92
CA PHE A 46 0.98 3.06 12.78
C PHE A 46 0.27 3.35 11.46
N VAL A 47 -1.08 3.35 11.43
CA VAL A 47 -1.83 3.84 10.26
C VAL A 47 -1.53 5.31 9.90
N TYR A 48 -0.94 6.06 10.83
CA TYR A 48 -0.48 7.43 10.60
C TYR A 48 0.92 7.51 9.98
N ASP A 49 1.66 6.39 9.91
CA ASP A 49 3.03 6.33 9.44
C ASP A 49 3.09 5.79 8.00
N TYR A 50 4.04 6.28 7.22
CA TYR A 50 4.24 5.82 5.84
C TYR A 50 4.60 4.34 5.75
N MET A 51 5.36 3.80 6.72
CA MET A 51 5.73 2.38 6.75
C MET A 51 4.51 1.45 6.68
N TYR A 52 3.41 1.82 7.34
CA TYR A 52 2.19 1.00 7.32
C TYR A 52 1.63 0.83 5.89
N GLY A 53 1.65 1.90 5.11
CA GLY A 53 1.25 1.83 3.71
C GLY A 53 2.19 0.98 2.85
N THR A 54 3.48 0.99 3.16
CA THR A 54 4.47 0.14 2.50
C THR A 54 4.23 -1.33 2.82
N ASP A 55 3.99 -1.68 4.08
CA ASP A 55 3.65 -3.05 4.52
C ASP A 55 2.33 -3.53 3.89
N MET A 56 1.32 -2.68 3.82
CA MET A 56 0.05 -2.99 3.17
C MET A 56 0.22 -3.20 1.66
N ALA A 57 1.08 -2.42 1.02
CA ALA A 57 1.42 -2.61 -0.40
C ALA A 57 2.16 -3.94 -0.63
N ASP A 58 3.12 -4.28 0.23
CA ASP A 58 3.82 -5.57 0.17
C ASP A 58 2.85 -6.74 0.33
N ALA A 59 1.94 -6.67 1.29
CA ALA A 59 0.93 -7.70 1.52
C ALA A 59 0.00 -7.88 0.31
N LEU A 60 -0.45 -6.79 -0.33
CA LEU A 60 -1.26 -6.89 -1.55
C LEU A 60 -0.46 -7.48 -2.71
N ILE A 61 0.77 -7.03 -2.92
CA ILE A 61 1.67 -7.56 -3.96
C ILE A 61 1.89 -9.07 -3.78
N GLN A 62 2.17 -9.52 -2.57
CA GLN A 62 2.33 -10.95 -2.28
C GLN A 62 1.03 -11.72 -2.49
N THR A 63 -0.11 -11.16 -2.08
CA THR A 63 -1.42 -11.79 -2.25
C THR A 63 -1.73 -12.03 -3.74
N VAL A 64 -1.55 -11.04 -4.60
CA VAL A 64 -1.82 -11.22 -6.03
C VAL A 64 -0.79 -12.12 -6.72
N ASN A 65 0.47 -12.10 -6.31
CA ASN A 65 1.53 -12.97 -6.83
C ASN A 65 1.30 -14.44 -6.47
N THR A 66 0.60 -14.74 -5.38
CA THR A 66 0.24 -16.11 -4.98
C THR A 66 -1.04 -16.63 -5.63
N GLY A 67 -1.65 -15.85 -6.51
CA GLY A 67 -2.79 -16.25 -7.32
C GLY A 67 -4.16 -15.91 -6.74
N PHE A 68 -4.22 -15.11 -5.70
CA PHE A 68 -5.49 -14.54 -5.25
C PHE A 68 -6.04 -13.57 -6.30
N SER A 69 -7.34 -13.56 -6.44
CA SER A 69 -8.05 -12.71 -7.41
C SER A 69 -8.28 -11.28 -6.90
N GLY A 70 -7.96 -11.00 -5.65
CA GLY A 70 -8.09 -9.69 -5.02
C GLY A 70 -7.96 -9.76 -3.51
N SER A 71 -7.96 -8.59 -2.90
CA SER A 71 -7.87 -8.40 -1.46
C SER A 71 -8.72 -7.22 -1.03
N ILE A 72 -9.26 -7.28 0.19
CA ILE A 72 -10.05 -6.20 0.81
C ILE A 72 -9.26 -5.68 2.00
N ALA A 73 -8.91 -4.39 1.98
CA ALA A 73 -8.22 -3.78 3.10
C ALA A 73 -9.15 -3.66 4.32
N TRP A 74 -8.66 -4.00 5.47
CA TRP A 74 -9.29 -3.69 6.74
C TRP A 74 -8.60 -2.45 7.33
N MET A 75 -9.23 -1.27 7.32
CA MET A 75 -10.56 -1.01 6.79
C MET A 75 -10.66 0.43 6.26
N LEU A 76 -11.84 0.77 5.70
CA LEU A 76 -12.09 2.09 5.13
C LEU A 76 -12.07 3.19 6.18
N ASP A 77 -12.75 2.99 7.30
CA ASP A 77 -12.98 3.95 8.38
C ASP A 77 -12.60 3.34 9.73
N ASP A 78 -12.37 4.18 10.73
CA ASP A 78 -12.17 3.70 12.10
C ASP A 78 -13.47 3.12 12.67
N ALA A 79 -13.34 2.11 13.52
CA ALA A 79 -14.50 1.46 14.10
C ALA A 79 -14.80 1.98 15.51
N MET A 80 -16.07 2.26 15.76
CA MET A 80 -16.60 2.51 17.10
C MET A 80 -17.37 1.27 17.55
N HIS A 81 -16.92 0.64 18.64
CA HIS A 81 -17.59 -0.51 19.23
C HIS A 81 -18.24 -0.10 20.54
N SER A 82 -19.55 0.04 20.51
CA SER A 82 -20.33 0.69 21.55
C SER A 82 -20.66 -0.16 22.76
N ASN A 83 -20.50 -1.50 22.69
CA ASN A 83 -21.11 -2.35 23.72
C ASN A 83 -20.33 -2.39 25.03
N GLU A 84 -19.01 -2.23 24.99
CA GLU A 84 -18.15 -2.30 26.19
C GLU A 84 -17.51 -0.96 26.53
N ALA A 85 -17.26 -0.11 25.53
CA ALA A 85 -16.69 1.21 25.71
C ALA A 85 -17.16 2.12 24.56
N PRO A 86 -18.34 2.71 24.66
CA PRO A 86 -18.95 3.51 23.58
C PRO A 86 -18.16 4.77 23.22
N ASP A 87 -17.25 5.17 24.07
CA ASP A 87 -16.32 6.30 23.92
C ASP A 87 -14.95 5.90 23.35
N LYS A 88 -14.74 4.61 23.02
CA LYS A 88 -13.47 4.10 22.53
C LYS A 88 -13.53 3.78 21.06
N LEU A 89 -12.62 4.40 20.29
CA LEU A 89 -12.43 4.16 18.87
C LEU A 89 -11.33 3.13 18.64
N LYS A 90 -11.57 2.23 17.69
CA LYS A 90 -10.56 1.34 17.12
C LYS A 90 -10.00 2.00 15.87
N ILE A 91 -8.80 2.52 15.98
CA ILE A 91 -8.15 3.29 14.92
C ILE A 91 -7.43 2.31 13.98
N TRP A 92 -8.00 2.09 12.79
CA TRP A 92 -7.48 1.18 11.76
C TRP A 92 -7.60 1.74 10.34
N GLY A 93 -8.54 2.69 10.14
CA GLY A 93 -9.04 3.09 8.85
C GLY A 93 -8.07 3.94 8.03
N PHE A 94 -8.49 4.21 6.79
CA PHE A 94 -7.86 5.23 5.94
C PHE A 94 -8.07 6.65 6.48
N TRP A 95 -9.14 6.85 7.24
CA TRP A 95 -9.51 8.09 7.93
C TRP A 95 -10.42 7.78 9.12
N ASN A 96 -10.94 8.82 9.76
CA ASN A 96 -11.96 8.72 10.78
C ASN A 96 -13.13 9.66 10.42
N ILE A 97 -14.29 9.10 10.10
CA ILE A 97 -15.48 9.87 9.72
C ILE A 97 -16.05 10.71 10.88
N PHE A 98 -15.71 10.38 12.11
CA PHE A 98 -16.05 11.12 13.31
C PHE A 98 -14.84 11.87 13.88
N GLY A 99 -13.87 12.18 13.03
CA GLY A 99 -12.62 12.80 13.45
C GLY A 99 -12.85 14.14 14.13
N GLU A 100 -13.70 14.99 13.55
CA GLU A 100 -14.01 16.30 14.10
C GLU A 100 -14.64 16.21 15.49
N GLU A 101 -15.57 15.29 15.69
CA GLU A 101 -16.28 15.13 16.96
C GLU A 101 -15.41 14.51 18.05
N CYS A 102 -14.49 13.61 17.69
CA CYS A 102 -13.73 12.80 18.65
C CYS A 102 -12.32 13.33 18.92
N PHE A 103 -11.65 13.82 17.89
CA PHE A 103 -10.21 14.14 17.96
C PHE A 103 -9.83 15.49 17.34
N GLY A 104 -10.73 16.10 16.56
CA GLY A 104 -10.50 17.32 15.79
C GLY A 104 -10.51 17.09 14.29
N ALA A 105 -10.79 18.13 13.52
CA ALA A 105 -11.02 18.08 12.07
C ALA A 105 -9.87 17.45 11.27
N GLU A 106 -8.63 17.51 11.76
CA GLU A 106 -7.48 16.92 11.08
C GLU A 106 -7.54 15.40 10.96
N GLU A 107 -8.29 14.72 11.84
CA GLU A 107 -8.45 13.27 11.83
C GLU A 107 -9.36 12.77 10.70
N GLU A 108 -10.13 13.64 10.08
CA GLU A 108 -10.88 13.34 8.86
C GLU A 108 -9.99 13.30 7.61
N ASN A 109 -8.76 13.81 7.71
CA ASN A 109 -7.82 13.73 6.62
C ASN A 109 -7.42 12.29 6.32
N VAL A 110 -7.24 11.99 5.04
CA VAL A 110 -6.79 10.66 4.61
C VAL A 110 -5.39 10.39 5.12
N ARG A 111 -5.21 9.22 5.74
CA ARG A 111 -3.92 8.79 6.26
C ARG A 111 -2.99 8.31 5.16
N PRO A 112 -1.66 8.32 5.37
CA PRO A 112 -0.68 7.99 4.33
C PRO A 112 -0.94 6.67 3.60
N TRP A 113 -1.32 5.61 4.30
CA TRP A 113 -1.51 4.29 3.71
C TRP A 113 -2.66 4.19 2.69
N TYR A 114 -3.62 5.12 2.73
CA TYR A 114 -4.61 5.25 1.67
C TYR A 114 -3.96 5.43 0.30
N TYR A 115 -2.91 6.24 0.23
CA TYR A 115 -2.26 6.55 -1.05
C TYR A 115 -1.51 5.34 -1.62
N ALA A 116 -0.86 4.55 -0.77
CA ALA A 116 -0.23 3.31 -1.21
C ALA A 116 -1.25 2.31 -1.76
N TRP A 117 -2.35 2.11 -1.03
CA TRP A 117 -3.42 1.20 -1.42
C TRP A 117 -4.14 1.69 -2.68
N SER A 118 -4.43 2.98 -2.78
CA SER A 118 -5.12 3.57 -3.93
C SER A 118 -4.31 3.47 -5.23
N LEU A 119 -2.99 3.63 -5.18
CA LEU A 119 -2.12 3.43 -6.35
C LEU A 119 -2.25 2.02 -6.91
N LEU A 120 -2.21 1.01 -6.06
CA LEU A 120 -2.29 -0.38 -6.51
C LEU A 120 -3.69 -0.73 -7.03
N THR A 121 -4.73 -0.34 -6.32
CA THR A 121 -6.12 -0.65 -6.72
C THR A 121 -6.55 0.12 -7.95
N ARG A 122 -6.12 1.35 -8.12
CA ARG A 122 -6.43 2.19 -9.28
C ARG A 122 -5.90 1.59 -10.58
N TYR A 123 -4.69 1.04 -10.55
CA TYR A 123 -4.02 0.53 -11.75
C TYR A 123 -4.08 -0.99 -11.89
N MET A 124 -4.91 -1.65 -11.09
CA MET A 124 -5.31 -3.06 -11.24
C MET A 124 -6.84 -3.19 -11.40
N PRO A 125 -7.43 -2.70 -12.50
CA PRO A 125 -8.87 -2.79 -12.69
C PRO A 125 -9.33 -4.25 -12.83
N ALA A 126 -10.60 -4.49 -12.60
CA ALA A 126 -11.18 -5.82 -12.71
C ALA A 126 -10.90 -6.48 -14.09
N GLY A 127 -10.50 -7.73 -14.06
CA GLY A 127 -10.11 -8.48 -15.27
C GLY A 127 -8.68 -8.24 -15.73
N THR A 128 -7.85 -7.57 -14.94
CA THR A 128 -6.42 -7.44 -15.17
C THR A 128 -5.72 -8.80 -15.01
N ALA A 129 -4.82 -9.13 -15.92
CA ALA A 129 -3.91 -10.27 -15.77
C ALA A 129 -2.75 -9.87 -14.86
N VAL A 130 -2.39 -10.74 -13.92
CA VAL A 130 -1.17 -10.61 -13.11
C VAL A 130 -0.08 -11.49 -13.71
N TYR A 131 1.09 -10.93 -13.95
CA TYR A 131 2.22 -11.62 -14.54
C TYR A 131 3.18 -12.09 -13.45
N ARG A 132 3.77 -13.26 -13.68
CA ARG A 132 4.78 -13.79 -12.76
C ARG A 132 5.98 -12.84 -12.67
N THR A 133 6.36 -12.50 -11.47
CA THR A 133 7.55 -11.73 -11.15
C THR A 133 8.56 -12.60 -10.41
N ASP A 134 9.83 -12.27 -10.55
CA ASP A 134 10.93 -12.88 -9.82
C ASP A 134 11.82 -11.76 -9.25
N THR A 135 12.03 -11.77 -7.95
CA THR A 135 12.83 -10.79 -7.22
C THR A 135 14.03 -11.46 -6.56
N THR A 136 14.85 -12.11 -7.38
CA THR A 136 16.05 -12.81 -6.89
C THR A 136 17.10 -11.84 -6.34
N GLY A 137 17.66 -12.19 -5.18
CA GLY A 137 18.82 -11.50 -4.61
C GLY A 137 18.51 -10.30 -3.70
N GLU A 138 17.25 -9.85 -3.61
CA GLU A 138 16.87 -8.76 -2.72
C GLU A 138 15.58 -9.12 -1.94
N PRO A 139 15.71 -9.67 -0.72
CA PRO A 139 14.56 -10.20 0.02
C PRO A 139 13.58 -9.12 0.48
N PHE A 140 14.02 -7.88 0.60
CA PHE A 140 13.19 -6.76 1.06
C PHE A 140 12.44 -6.05 -0.07
N VAL A 141 12.71 -6.42 -1.33
CA VAL A 141 12.00 -5.85 -2.47
C VAL A 141 11.06 -6.89 -3.06
N LYS A 142 9.81 -6.49 -3.28
CA LYS A 142 8.81 -7.28 -3.99
C LYS A 142 8.30 -6.51 -5.20
N ALA A 143 7.83 -7.23 -6.19
CA ALA A 143 7.29 -6.65 -7.41
C ALA A 143 5.96 -7.32 -7.77
N ALA A 144 5.05 -6.54 -8.36
CA ALA A 144 3.91 -7.07 -9.08
C ALA A 144 3.82 -6.38 -10.44
N VAL A 145 3.47 -7.17 -11.45
CA VAL A 145 3.18 -6.66 -12.78
C VAL A 145 1.78 -7.10 -13.18
N SER A 146 0.99 -6.15 -13.60
CA SER A 146 -0.36 -6.42 -14.08
C SER A 146 -0.62 -5.71 -15.40
N GLY A 147 -1.55 -6.24 -16.21
CA GLY A 147 -1.88 -5.62 -17.49
C GLY A 147 -3.24 -6.01 -18.02
N LYS A 148 -3.84 -5.09 -18.76
CA LYS A 148 -5.10 -5.26 -19.45
C LYS A 148 -5.13 -4.34 -20.67
N ASP A 149 -5.55 -4.88 -21.82
CA ASP A 149 -5.76 -4.13 -23.07
C ASP A 149 -4.56 -3.25 -23.49
N GLY A 150 -3.33 -3.77 -23.32
CA GLY A 150 -2.09 -3.06 -23.67
C GLY A 150 -1.65 -2.00 -22.66
N LYS A 151 -2.39 -1.84 -21.58
CA LYS A 151 -2.02 -0.99 -20.44
C LYS A 151 -1.43 -1.85 -19.32
N TYR A 152 -0.41 -1.34 -18.67
CA TYR A 152 0.36 -2.08 -17.65
C TYR A 152 0.56 -1.24 -16.40
N MET A 153 0.66 -1.92 -15.27
CA MET A 153 1.18 -1.41 -14.02
C MET A 153 2.37 -2.28 -13.59
N ILE A 154 3.45 -1.65 -13.19
CA ILE A 154 4.61 -2.27 -12.55
C ILE A 154 4.76 -1.63 -11.18
N ALA A 155 4.54 -2.40 -10.13
CA ALA A 155 4.70 -1.96 -8.75
C ALA A 155 5.94 -2.61 -8.14
N LEU A 156 6.75 -1.82 -7.46
CA LEU A 156 7.94 -2.24 -6.70
C LEU A 156 7.79 -1.72 -5.28
N VAL A 157 7.88 -2.59 -4.29
CA VAL A 157 7.87 -2.21 -2.88
C VAL A 157 9.19 -2.54 -2.22
N ASN A 158 9.73 -1.62 -1.45
CA ASN A 158 10.91 -1.79 -0.58
C ASN A 158 10.47 -1.64 0.87
N VAL A 159 10.45 -2.75 1.61
CA VAL A 159 10.05 -2.78 3.04
C VAL A 159 11.23 -2.64 4.00
N SER A 160 12.43 -2.34 3.49
CA SER A 160 13.59 -2.12 4.35
C SER A 160 13.74 -0.67 4.77
N ASP A 161 14.45 -0.45 5.86
CA ASP A 161 14.84 0.85 6.41
C ASP A 161 15.97 1.57 5.64
N SER A 162 16.37 1.01 4.50
CA SER A 162 17.46 1.54 3.67
C SER A 162 17.08 1.59 2.20
N PRO A 163 17.62 2.56 1.42
CA PRO A 163 17.41 2.60 -0.02
C PRO A 163 17.92 1.34 -0.70
N LYS A 164 17.20 0.89 -1.73
CA LYS A 164 17.55 -0.27 -2.55
C LYS A 164 17.68 0.12 -4.02
N THR A 165 18.62 -0.49 -4.71
CA THR A 165 18.76 -0.34 -6.16
C THR A 165 18.58 -1.69 -6.82
N VAL A 166 17.57 -1.78 -7.70
CA VAL A 166 17.23 -3.00 -8.42
C VAL A 166 17.27 -2.78 -9.93
N LYS A 167 17.42 -3.87 -10.68
CA LYS A 167 17.35 -3.86 -12.13
C LYS A 167 16.06 -4.51 -12.59
N LEU A 168 15.15 -3.71 -13.15
CA LEU A 168 13.87 -4.16 -13.69
C LEU A 168 14.06 -4.66 -15.13
N LYS A 169 13.74 -5.93 -15.37
CA LYS A 169 13.82 -6.56 -16.69
C LYS A 169 12.53 -7.30 -17.04
N SER A 170 12.24 -7.39 -18.33
CA SER A 170 11.17 -8.23 -18.85
C SER A 170 11.64 -9.07 -20.05
N ASN A 171 11.21 -10.33 -20.09
CA ASN A 171 11.42 -11.23 -21.23
C ASN A 171 10.26 -11.17 -22.24
N VAL A 172 9.18 -10.47 -21.91
CA VAL A 172 7.94 -10.41 -22.70
C VAL A 172 7.76 -9.04 -23.32
N LEU A 173 8.08 -7.99 -22.58
CA LEU A 173 7.89 -6.61 -22.97
C LEU A 173 9.26 -5.92 -23.13
N SER A 174 9.65 -5.55 -24.34
CA SER A 174 10.93 -4.91 -24.60
C SER A 174 11.02 -3.49 -24.04
N SER A 175 9.91 -2.75 -24.13
CA SER A 175 9.80 -1.39 -23.58
C SER A 175 8.36 -1.07 -23.21
N LEU A 176 8.19 -0.09 -22.33
CA LEU A 176 6.90 0.47 -21.97
C LEU A 176 6.98 2.00 -22.07
N SER A 177 6.22 2.57 -23.01
CA SER A 177 6.22 4.02 -23.29
C SER A 177 5.03 4.73 -22.67
N GLY A 178 5.16 6.06 -22.51
CA GLY A 178 4.11 6.91 -21.94
C GLY A 178 3.84 6.63 -20.48
N CYS A 179 4.85 6.15 -19.76
CA CYS A 179 4.69 5.83 -18.36
C CYS A 179 4.64 7.06 -17.47
N LYS A 180 3.77 6.99 -16.50
CA LYS A 180 3.79 7.80 -15.27
C LYS A 180 4.54 7.03 -14.19
N LYS A 181 5.29 7.73 -13.36
CA LYS A 181 5.96 7.18 -12.18
C LYS A 181 5.39 7.86 -10.93
N PHE A 182 4.98 7.05 -10.00
CA PHE A 182 4.54 7.48 -8.67
C PHE A 182 5.50 6.93 -7.62
N ILE A 183 5.83 7.75 -6.64
CA ILE A 183 6.65 7.34 -5.50
C ILE A 183 5.86 7.62 -4.22
N TYR A 184 5.56 6.56 -3.49
CA TYR A 184 5.02 6.63 -2.16
C TYR A 184 6.15 6.37 -1.16
N SER A 185 6.52 7.39 -0.42
CA SER A 185 7.37 7.33 0.77
C SER A 185 7.30 8.67 1.50
N ASP A 186 7.81 8.74 2.71
CA ASP A 186 7.80 9.97 3.49
C ASP A 186 8.50 11.12 2.73
N GLY A 187 7.86 12.27 2.68
CA GLY A 187 8.35 13.48 2.00
C GLY A 187 8.35 13.44 0.47
N THR A 188 7.88 12.37 -0.19
CA THR A 188 7.90 12.27 -1.66
C THR A 188 6.53 12.36 -2.32
N LEU A 189 5.46 12.20 -1.55
CA LEU A 189 4.09 12.25 -2.08
C LEU A 189 3.78 13.60 -2.73
N LYS A 190 3.34 13.53 -3.98
CA LYS A 190 2.72 14.65 -4.67
C LYS A 190 1.22 14.40 -4.75
N GLN A 191 0.43 15.24 -4.11
CA GLN A 191 -1.02 15.08 -4.07
C GLN A 191 -1.74 16.36 -4.51
N LYS A 192 -2.93 16.19 -5.03
CA LYS A 192 -3.87 17.26 -5.30
C LYS A 192 -5.02 17.18 -4.29
N GLY A 193 -5.60 18.31 -3.93
CA GLY A 193 -6.52 18.47 -2.80
C GLY A 193 -7.74 17.56 -2.69
N ASP A 194 -7.97 16.67 -3.65
CA ASP A 194 -9.06 15.69 -3.71
C ASP A 194 -8.59 14.25 -3.47
N CYS A 195 -7.53 14.06 -2.70
CA CYS A 195 -6.93 12.76 -2.37
C CYS A 195 -6.34 12.01 -3.58
N LEU A 196 -6.11 12.68 -4.69
CA LEU A 196 -5.44 12.10 -5.85
C LEU A 196 -3.94 12.30 -5.77
N LEU A 197 -3.21 11.22 -6.06
CA LEU A 197 -1.77 11.33 -6.28
C LEU A 197 -1.46 11.86 -7.66
N LEU A 198 -0.52 12.78 -7.72
CA LEU A 198 0.11 13.24 -8.95
C LEU A 198 1.38 12.43 -9.20
N PRO A 199 1.71 12.12 -10.47
CA PRO A 199 2.94 11.45 -10.78
C PRO A 199 4.18 12.30 -10.42
N ASN A 200 5.25 11.63 -10.02
CA ASN A 200 6.55 12.25 -9.82
C ASN A 200 7.22 12.55 -11.15
N ASP A 201 7.05 11.66 -12.13
CA ASP A 201 7.54 11.80 -13.50
C ASP A 201 6.48 11.31 -14.49
N GLU A 202 6.45 11.89 -15.69
CA GLU A 202 5.51 11.55 -16.77
C GLU A 202 6.23 11.32 -18.09
N ASN A 203 5.54 10.68 -19.03
CA ASN A 203 6.03 10.42 -20.39
C ASN A 203 7.34 9.63 -20.44
N LEU A 204 7.59 8.78 -19.45
CA LEU A 204 8.78 7.95 -19.39
C LEU A 204 8.71 6.81 -20.42
N ILE A 205 9.90 6.35 -20.84
CA ILE A 205 10.09 5.13 -21.59
C ILE A 205 10.96 4.19 -20.76
N LEU A 206 10.41 3.06 -20.34
CA LEU A 206 11.16 2.03 -19.64
C LEU A 206 11.74 1.05 -20.65
N HIS A 207 13.06 0.85 -20.64
CA HIS A 207 13.77 -0.09 -21.53
C HIS A 207 13.95 -1.45 -20.85
N LEU A 208 12.88 -2.25 -20.82
CA LEU A 208 12.79 -3.46 -20.01
C LEU A 208 13.65 -4.63 -20.53
N GLU A 209 13.89 -4.71 -21.85
CA GLU A 209 14.76 -5.73 -22.43
C GLU A 209 16.22 -5.54 -21.96
N LYS A 210 16.72 -4.33 -22.01
CA LYS A 210 18.07 -3.98 -21.55
C LYS A 210 18.18 -3.96 -20.04
N GLY A 211 17.08 -3.70 -19.38
CA GLY A 211 16.93 -3.56 -17.94
C GLY A 211 17.07 -2.10 -17.48
N GLU A 212 16.05 -1.65 -16.77
CA GLU A 212 15.95 -0.33 -16.15
C GLU A 212 16.50 -0.37 -14.74
N THR A 213 17.39 0.54 -14.38
CA THR A 213 17.88 0.65 -13.00
C THR A 213 16.95 1.56 -12.21
N VAL A 214 16.41 1.03 -11.12
CA VAL A 214 15.48 1.73 -10.24
C VAL A 214 16.09 1.82 -8.85
N THR A 215 16.28 3.04 -8.36
CA THR A 215 16.62 3.30 -6.96
C THR A 215 15.34 3.63 -6.20
N MET A 216 15.08 2.87 -5.16
CA MET A 216 13.92 2.98 -4.29
C MET A 216 14.34 3.59 -2.96
N PRO A 217 13.64 4.59 -2.43
CA PRO A 217 13.85 5.02 -1.04
C PRO A 217 13.63 3.87 -0.04
N ALA A 218 14.06 4.06 1.20
CA ALA A 218 13.62 3.21 2.30
C ALA A 218 12.09 3.27 2.43
N GLU A 219 11.48 2.19 2.88
CA GLU A 219 10.02 2.12 3.17
C GLU A 219 9.18 2.79 2.07
N SER A 220 9.26 2.30 0.84
CA SER A 220 8.67 2.95 -0.32
C SER A 220 7.93 2.00 -1.26
N LEU A 221 6.93 2.55 -1.96
CA LEU A 221 6.30 1.92 -3.11
C LEU A 221 6.56 2.80 -4.34
N ILE A 222 7.04 2.20 -5.43
CA ILE A 222 7.14 2.85 -6.74
C ILE A 222 6.17 2.15 -7.69
N VAL A 223 5.34 2.95 -8.36
CA VAL A 223 4.43 2.45 -9.39
C VAL A 223 4.75 3.12 -10.71
N TYR A 224 5.02 2.32 -11.72
CA TYR A 224 5.06 2.74 -13.12
C TYR A 224 3.79 2.27 -13.82
N THR A 225 3.18 3.13 -14.60
CA THR A 225 1.97 2.77 -15.35
C THR A 225 1.80 3.63 -16.60
N ASN A 226 1.25 3.03 -17.65
CA ASN A 226 0.80 3.73 -18.85
C ASN A 226 -0.73 3.81 -18.94
N TYR A 227 -1.45 3.59 -17.86
CA TYR A 227 -2.87 3.92 -17.78
C TYR A 227 -3.08 5.44 -17.82
N ASP A 228 -4.14 5.90 -18.47
CA ASP A 228 -4.39 7.31 -18.72
C ASP A 228 -5.09 8.05 -17.58
N TYR A 229 -5.68 7.33 -16.63
CA TYR A 229 -6.42 7.88 -15.48
C TYR A 229 -5.63 7.90 -14.18
#